data_7c02e4b05ca27fcb589a3266990ae649
#
_entry.id   7c02e4b05ca27fcb589a3266990ae649
#
_cell.length_a   1.000
_cell.length_b   1.000
_cell.length_c   1.000
_cell.angle_alpha   90.00
_cell.angle_beta   90.00
_cell.angle_gamma   90.00
#
_symmetry.space_group_name_H-M   'P 1'
#
loop_
_entity.id
_entity.type
_entity.pdbx_description
1 polymer ?
#
loop_
_entity_poly.entity_id
_entity_poly.type
_entity_poly.pdbx_seq_one_letter_code
_entity_poly.pdbx_strand_id
1 'polypeptide(L)'
;MPAQPWRDPDEGELVYDRSFDELRTGFTAAVSHELRTPLARILALLDSADLPDADVPALIEQARAEVENAGALIDEILFLSELESGKEVVSLGRTTALPVLEGVVRDFSEAAARAGIEIAAEGDGGVDVPLRPRMLRMLVANLTENALRYAGHGARFVLTIERVGDFAVLTAADDGSGVAPDALPRLFERFFRGDGARTSRGTGLGLSIVKHLVVAAGGEVEADGGPGRGLRIRCTFPR
;
A
#
# COMPACT_ATOMS: atom_id res chain seq x y z
N MET A 1 -23.43 -42.10 31.06
CA MET A 1 -23.41 -41.00 30.08
C MET A 1 -22.98 -39.73 30.83
N PRO A 2 -21.83 -39.12 30.56
CA PRO A 2 -21.47 -37.86 31.15
C PRO A 2 -22.14 -36.71 30.39
N ALA A 3 -22.70 -35.77 31.13
CA ALA A 3 -23.38 -34.58 30.62
C ALA A 3 -22.38 -33.68 29.90
N GLN A 4 -22.75 -33.19 28.72
CA GLN A 4 -22.00 -32.18 27.99
C GLN A 4 -22.07 -30.84 28.75
N PRO A 5 -20.95 -30.07 28.84
CA PRO A 5 -20.99 -28.75 29.44
C PRO A 5 -21.74 -27.80 28.50
N TRP A 6 -22.65 -27.08 29.07
CA TRP A 6 -23.42 -26.00 28.46
C TRP A 6 -22.47 -24.91 27.95
N ARG A 7 -22.53 -24.54 26.68
CA ARG A 7 -21.83 -23.37 26.11
C ARG A 7 -22.84 -22.26 26.03
N ASP A 8 -22.51 -21.14 26.65
CA ASP A 8 -23.26 -19.89 26.57
C ASP A 8 -23.18 -19.33 25.14
N PRO A 9 -24.31 -19.12 24.43
CA PRO A 9 -24.32 -18.59 23.09
C PRO A 9 -23.87 -17.10 22.98
N ASP A 10 -23.88 -16.37 24.10
CA ASP A 10 -23.60 -14.92 24.10
C ASP A 10 -22.11 -14.53 24.16
N GLU A 11 -21.21 -15.43 24.57
CA GLU A 11 -19.77 -15.10 24.63
C GLU A 11 -19.10 -14.95 23.25
N GLY A 12 -19.64 -15.56 22.20
CA GLY A 12 -19.09 -15.48 20.86
C GLY A 12 -19.38 -14.15 20.16
N GLU A 13 -20.52 -13.56 20.43
CA GLU A 13 -20.98 -12.32 19.76
C GLU A 13 -20.31 -11.08 20.38
N LEU A 14 -20.12 -11.07 21.70
CA LEU A 14 -19.44 -9.98 22.41
C LEU A 14 -17.93 -9.86 22.12
N VAL A 15 -17.27 -10.97 21.82
CA VAL A 15 -15.82 -10.95 21.46
C VAL A 15 -15.64 -10.43 20.04
N TYR A 16 -16.57 -10.72 19.12
CA TYR A 16 -16.50 -10.24 17.73
C TYR A 16 -16.76 -8.72 17.64
N ASP A 17 -17.69 -8.20 18.41
CA ASP A 17 -18.07 -6.78 18.42
C ASP A 17 -16.98 -5.90 19.05
N ARG A 18 -16.35 -6.33 20.14
CA ARG A 18 -15.21 -5.60 20.76
C ARG A 18 -13.98 -5.51 19.85
N SER A 19 -13.66 -6.60 19.16
CA SER A 19 -12.53 -6.61 18.21
C SER A 19 -12.75 -5.65 17.02
N PHE A 20 -13.99 -5.53 16.56
CA PHE A 20 -14.37 -4.63 15.46
C PHE A 20 -14.36 -3.15 15.88
N ASP A 21 -14.84 -2.86 17.09
CA ASP A 21 -14.83 -1.50 17.64
C ASP A 21 -13.42 -1.03 18.02
N GLU A 22 -12.57 -1.90 18.52
CA GLU A 22 -11.16 -1.59 18.81
C GLU A 22 -10.37 -1.34 17.52
N LEU A 23 -10.59 -2.13 16.47
CA LEU A 23 -9.99 -1.92 15.15
C LEU A 23 -10.47 -0.61 14.52
N ARG A 24 -11.76 -0.27 14.66
CA ARG A 24 -12.34 0.99 14.14
C ARG A 24 -11.85 2.20 14.90
N THR A 25 -11.70 2.10 16.21
CA THR A 25 -11.19 3.18 17.06
C THR A 25 -9.70 3.41 16.80
N GLY A 26 -8.90 2.36 16.66
CA GLY A 26 -7.49 2.43 16.29
C GLY A 26 -7.28 3.06 14.90
N PHE A 27 -8.12 2.69 13.94
CA PHE A 27 -8.11 3.26 12.60
C PHE A 27 -8.38 4.78 12.60
N THR A 28 -9.45 5.22 13.30
CA THR A 28 -9.80 6.64 13.37
C THR A 28 -8.71 7.48 14.07
N ALA A 29 -8.10 6.94 15.12
CA ALA A 29 -6.99 7.60 15.83
C ALA A 29 -5.74 7.71 14.91
N ALA A 30 -5.40 6.66 14.20
CA ALA A 30 -4.26 6.65 13.28
C ALA A 30 -4.48 7.61 12.10
N VAL A 31 -5.68 7.60 11.47
CA VAL A 31 -6.06 8.56 10.43
C VAL A 31 -5.91 10.00 10.93
N SER A 32 -6.42 10.29 12.13
CA SER A 32 -6.34 11.64 12.72
C SER A 32 -4.89 12.07 12.95
N HIS A 33 -4.02 11.15 13.33
CA HIS A 33 -2.59 11.43 13.52
C HIS A 33 -1.89 11.69 12.19
N GLU A 34 -2.14 10.85 11.19
CA GLU A 34 -1.51 10.98 9.86
C GLU A 34 -1.97 12.23 9.10
N LEU A 35 -3.22 12.68 9.29
CA LEU A 35 -3.70 13.95 8.74
C LEU A 35 -3.17 15.17 9.49
N ARG A 36 -2.94 15.08 10.80
CA ARG A 36 -2.42 16.20 11.59
C ARG A 36 -1.01 16.60 11.18
N THR A 37 -0.18 15.63 10.77
CA THR A 37 1.22 15.87 10.40
C THR A 37 1.37 16.80 9.20
N PRO A 38 0.76 16.55 8.01
CA PRO A 38 0.84 17.47 6.88
C PRO A 38 0.22 18.84 7.19
N LEU A 39 -0.90 18.88 7.93
CA LEU A 39 -1.52 20.14 8.33
C LEU A 39 -0.60 20.99 9.21
N ALA A 40 0.09 20.39 10.20
CA ALA A 40 1.07 21.09 11.03
C ALA A 40 2.26 21.60 10.21
N ARG A 41 2.70 20.85 9.19
CA ARG A 41 3.78 21.29 8.27
C ARG A 41 3.33 22.48 7.42
N ILE A 42 2.10 22.42 6.87
CA ILE A 42 1.53 23.53 6.10
C ILE A 42 1.50 24.81 6.95
N LEU A 43 1.02 24.71 8.19
CA LEU A 43 1.02 25.85 9.11
C LEU A 43 2.42 26.40 9.37
N ALA A 44 3.39 25.52 9.64
CA ALA A 44 4.78 25.95 9.84
C ALA A 44 5.40 26.63 8.60
N LEU A 45 5.05 26.17 7.39
CA LEU A 45 5.48 26.79 6.13
C LEU A 45 4.85 28.19 5.95
N LEU A 46 3.57 28.33 6.29
CA LEU A 46 2.88 29.63 6.25
C LEU A 46 3.47 30.61 7.27
N ASP A 47 3.70 30.17 8.52
CA ASP A 47 4.35 30.97 9.54
C ASP A 47 5.78 31.40 9.11
N SER A 48 6.49 30.52 8.39
CA SER A 48 7.82 30.82 7.87
C SER A 48 7.79 31.85 6.74
N ALA A 49 6.68 31.95 6.00
CA ALA A 49 6.51 32.94 4.92
C ALA A 49 6.39 34.39 5.43
N ASP A 50 6.05 34.57 6.70
CA ASP A 50 5.96 35.88 7.36
C ASP A 50 7.33 36.39 7.86
N LEU A 51 8.39 35.58 7.75
CA LEU A 51 9.72 35.96 8.22
C LEU A 51 10.41 36.90 7.21
N PRO A 52 11.23 37.88 7.69
CA PRO A 52 12.08 38.65 6.82
C PRO A 52 13.00 37.73 6.00
N ASP A 53 13.16 38.00 4.72
CA ASP A 53 14.02 37.24 3.80
C ASP A 53 13.53 35.83 3.48
N ALA A 54 12.25 35.48 3.72
CA ALA A 54 11.67 34.20 3.35
C ALA A 54 11.64 34.00 1.83
N ASP A 55 12.04 32.83 1.36
CA ASP A 55 11.79 32.39 -0.02
C ASP A 55 10.33 31.93 -0.18
N VAL A 56 9.43 32.91 -0.26
CA VAL A 56 7.97 32.66 -0.34
C VAL A 56 7.60 31.72 -1.50
N PRO A 57 8.15 31.85 -2.73
CA PRO A 57 7.87 30.90 -3.80
C PRO A 57 8.21 29.45 -3.43
N ALA A 58 9.36 29.19 -2.84
CA ALA A 58 9.76 27.85 -2.43
C ALA A 58 8.86 27.31 -1.30
N LEU A 59 8.47 28.14 -0.34
CA LEU A 59 7.55 27.76 0.73
C LEU A 59 6.15 27.41 0.21
N ILE A 60 5.64 28.16 -0.79
CA ILE A 60 4.37 27.87 -1.44
C ILE A 60 4.42 26.51 -2.16
N GLU A 61 5.49 26.20 -2.90
CA GLU A 61 5.64 24.90 -3.56
C GLU A 61 5.70 23.75 -2.54
N GLN A 62 6.38 23.94 -1.41
CA GLN A 62 6.40 22.95 -0.34
C GLN A 62 5.02 22.76 0.30
N ALA A 63 4.28 23.86 0.54
CA ALA A 63 2.93 23.80 1.10
C ALA A 63 1.98 23.09 0.11
N ARG A 64 2.09 23.36 -1.19
CA ARG A 64 1.32 22.67 -2.23
C ARG A 64 1.56 21.17 -2.21
N ALA A 65 2.82 20.74 -2.13
CA ALA A 65 3.19 19.34 -2.04
C ALA A 65 2.59 18.66 -0.78
N GLU A 66 2.52 19.35 0.37
CA GLU A 66 1.88 18.81 1.57
C GLU A 66 0.36 18.71 1.44
N VAL A 67 -0.30 19.64 0.73
CA VAL A 67 -1.74 19.57 0.42
C VAL A 67 -2.03 18.38 -0.49
N GLU A 68 -1.23 18.17 -1.53
CA GLU A 68 -1.36 17.02 -2.43
C GLU A 68 -1.18 15.69 -1.70
N ASN A 69 -0.20 15.60 -0.80
CA ASN A 69 0.03 14.43 0.05
C ASN A 69 -1.17 14.15 0.99
N ALA A 70 -1.75 15.20 1.58
CA ALA A 70 -2.94 15.06 2.43
C ALA A 70 -4.16 14.62 1.61
N GLY A 71 -4.33 15.13 0.40
CA GLY A 71 -5.39 14.70 -0.53
C GLY A 71 -5.26 13.23 -0.89
N ALA A 72 -4.07 12.76 -1.26
CA ALA A 72 -3.81 11.36 -1.56
C ALA A 72 -4.14 10.44 -0.35
N LEU A 73 -3.77 10.85 0.87
CA LEU A 73 -4.11 10.11 2.08
C LEU A 73 -5.63 10.00 2.29
N ILE A 74 -6.36 11.09 2.06
CA ILE A 74 -7.83 11.09 2.17
C ILE A 74 -8.43 10.12 1.15
N ASP A 75 -7.96 10.14 -0.09
CA ASP A 75 -8.41 9.23 -1.15
C ASP A 75 -8.14 7.76 -0.80
N GLU A 76 -6.97 7.44 -0.23
CA GLU A 76 -6.63 6.11 0.27
C GLU A 76 -7.58 5.66 1.38
N ILE A 77 -7.90 6.53 2.33
CA ILE A 77 -8.81 6.24 3.45
C ILE A 77 -10.25 6.00 2.95
N LEU A 78 -10.75 6.87 2.07
CA LEU A 78 -12.08 6.74 1.49
C LEU A 78 -12.20 5.43 0.70
N PHE A 79 -11.20 5.12 -0.11
CA PHE A 79 -11.15 3.88 -0.87
C PHE A 79 -11.17 2.64 0.03
N LEU A 80 -10.36 2.61 1.11
CA LEU A 80 -10.40 1.52 2.08
C LEU A 80 -11.77 1.39 2.76
N SER A 81 -12.39 2.52 3.13
CA SER A 81 -13.72 2.54 3.73
C SER A 81 -14.81 2.00 2.78
N GLU A 82 -14.72 2.32 1.48
CA GLU A 82 -15.62 1.80 0.46
C GLU A 82 -15.47 0.29 0.28
N LEU A 83 -14.24 -0.21 0.23
CA LEU A 83 -13.95 -1.64 0.15
C LEU A 83 -14.51 -2.41 1.36
N GLU A 84 -14.38 -1.86 2.58
CA GLU A 84 -14.87 -2.48 3.82
C GLU A 84 -16.39 -2.47 3.93
N SER A 85 -17.03 -1.44 3.40
CA SER A 85 -18.50 -1.34 3.45
C SER A 85 -19.20 -2.36 2.54
N GLY A 86 -18.47 -3.13 1.74
CA GLY A 86 -19.01 -4.08 0.77
C GLY A 86 -19.87 -3.41 -0.32
N LYS A 87 -19.92 -2.07 -0.36
CA LYS A 87 -20.72 -1.32 -1.33
C LYS A 87 -20.13 -1.33 -2.72
N GLU A 88 -18.83 -1.36 -2.84
CA GLU A 88 -18.20 -1.84 -4.06
C GLU A 88 -18.10 -3.37 -3.95
N VAL A 89 -19.15 -4.06 -4.34
CA VAL A 89 -18.96 -5.38 -4.94
C VAL A 89 -17.89 -5.10 -5.99
N VAL A 90 -16.67 -5.59 -5.74
CA VAL A 90 -15.60 -5.63 -6.72
C VAL A 90 -16.22 -6.40 -7.89
N SER A 91 -16.93 -5.68 -8.76
CA SER A 91 -17.43 -6.25 -10.01
C SER A 91 -16.15 -6.59 -10.74
N LEU A 92 -15.78 -7.83 -10.53
CA LEU A 92 -14.58 -8.45 -10.98
C LEU A 92 -14.54 -8.31 -12.49
N GLY A 93 -13.99 -7.17 -12.96
CA GLY A 93 -13.56 -7.03 -14.32
C GLY A 93 -12.36 -7.97 -14.51
N ARG A 94 -12.07 -8.33 -15.70
CA ARG A 94 -10.78 -8.96 -16.03
C ARG A 94 -9.94 -7.96 -16.78
N THR A 95 -8.66 -7.92 -16.46
CA THR A 95 -7.72 -6.98 -17.08
C THR A 95 -6.47 -7.75 -17.48
N THR A 96 -6.06 -7.62 -18.73
CA THR A 96 -4.76 -8.08 -19.18
C THR A 96 -3.67 -7.30 -18.45
N ALA A 97 -2.86 -8.00 -17.66
CA ALA A 97 -2.04 -7.35 -16.65
C ALA A 97 -0.83 -6.61 -17.21
N LEU A 98 -0.05 -7.22 -18.12
CA LEU A 98 1.22 -6.67 -18.56
C LEU A 98 1.14 -5.23 -19.09
N PRO A 99 0.16 -4.83 -19.92
CA PRO A 99 0.04 -3.44 -20.39
C PRO A 99 -0.16 -2.43 -19.25
N VAL A 100 -0.82 -2.84 -18.16
CA VAL A 100 -1.01 -1.98 -16.97
C VAL A 100 0.30 -1.83 -16.20
N LEU A 101 1.04 -2.92 -16.01
CA LEU A 101 2.37 -2.90 -15.38
C LEU A 101 3.32 -1.97 -16.12
N GLU A 102 3.42 -2.14 -17.46
CA GLU A 102 4.24 -1.28 -18.33
C GLU A 102 3.80 0.19 -18.27
N GLY A 103 2.48 0.43 -18.18
CA GLY A 103 1.93 1.77 -18.01
C GLY A 103 2.43 2.43 -16.72
N VAL A 104 2.37 1.71 -15.60
CA VAL A 104 2.86 2.21 -14.31
C VAL A 104 4.38 2.44 -14.36
N VAL A 105 5.17 1.52 -14.91
CA VAL A 105 6.62 1.70 -15.08
C VAL A 105 6.94 2.99 -15.86
N ARG A 106 6.21 3.27 -16.94
CA ARG A 106 6.38 4.54 -17.69
C ARG A 106 6.08 5.75 -16.85
N ASP A 107 4.98 5.74 -16.09
CA ASP A 107 4.56 6.89 -15.28
C ASP A 107 5.52 7.17 -14.12
N PHE A 108 6.15 6.13 -13.57
CA PHE A 108 7.11 6.25 -12.47
C PHE A 108 8.57 6.40 -12.93
N SER A 109 8.86 6.38 -14.23
CA SER A 109 10.23 6.38 -14.78
C SER A 109 11.06 7.57 -14.31
N GLU A 110 10.48 8.76 -14.29
CA GLU A 110 11.17 9.98 -13.83
C GLU A 110 11.43 9.96 -12.32
N ALA A 111 10.46 9.50 -11.52
CA ALA A 111 10.63 9.35 -10.08
C ALA A 111 11.69 8.29 -9.74
N ALA A 112 11.71 7.19 -10.48
CA ALA A 112 12.71 6.13 -10.36
C ALA A 112 14.11 6.64 -10.69
N ALA A 113 14.26 7.40 -11.77
CA ALA A 113 15.54 8.02 -12.14
C ALA A 113 16.06 8.97 -11.04
N ARG A 114 15.16 9.79 -10.45
CA ARG A 114 15.53 10.66 -9.31
C ARG A 114 15.92 9.86 -8.06
N ALA A 115 15.29 8.72 -7.81
CA ALA A 115 15.63 7.83 -6.70
C ALA A 115 16.89 6.99 -6.98
N GLY A 116 17.38 6.95 -8.22
CA GLY A 116 18.48 6.09 -8.64
C GLY A 116 18.12 4.62 -8.61
N ILE A 117 16.88 4.26 -8.95
CA ILE A 117 16.34 2.90 -8.96
C ILE A 117 15.97 2.54 -10.41
N GLU A 118 16.41 1.36 -10.86
CA GLU A 118 15.96 0.80 -12.13
C GLU A 118 14.61 0.12 -11.93
N ILE A 119 13.62 0.42 -12.78
CA ILE A 119 12.30 -0.22 -12.73
C ILE A 119 11.96 -0.88 -14.06
N ALA A 120 11.36 -2.08 -14.02
CA ALA A 120 10.97 -2.84 -15.20
C ALA A 120 9.66 -3.60 -14.98
N ALA A 121 8.96 -3.91 -16.09
CA ALA A 121 7.82 -4.81 -16.12
C ALA A 121 8.10 -5.90 -17.16
N GLU A 122 7.84 -7.15 -16.78
CA GLU A 122 8.12 -8.33 -17.58
C GLU A 122 6.98 -9.35 -17.44
N GLY A 123 6.84 -10.27 -18.38
CA GLY A 123 5.95 -11.42 -18.22
C GLY A 123 5.10 -11.76 -19.43
N ASP A 124 4.07 -12.57 -19.20
CA ASP A 124 3.18 -13.08 -20.23
C ASP A 124 2.07 -12.06 -20.55
N GLY A 125 2.07 -11.54 -21.76
CA GLY A 125 1.09 -10.57 -22.26
C GLY A 125 -0.35 -11.09 -22.36
N GLY A 126 -0.57 -12.41 -22.22
CA GLY A 126 -1.89 -13.04 -22.25
C GLY A 126 -2.48 -13.35 -20.86
N VAL A 127 -1.86 -12.90 -19.79
CA VAL A 127 -2.36 -13.16 -18.42
C VAL A 127 -3.33 -12.06 -17.99
N ASP A 128 -4.56 -12.49 -17.70
CA ASP A 128 -5.59 -11.64 -17.09
C ASP A 128 -5.66 -11.84 -15.59
N VAL A 129 -5.90 -10.76 -14.85
CA VAL A 129 -6.22 -10.77 -13.42
C VAL A 129 -7.66 -10.34 -13.17
N PRO A 130 -8.34 -10.84 -12.13
CA PRO A 130 -9.74 -10.52 -11.83
C PRO A 130 -9.88 -9.18 -11.11
N LEU A 131 -9.30 -8.13 -11.67
CA LEU A 131 -9.36 -6.75 -11.21
C LEU A 131 -9.71 -5.83 -12.36
N ARG A 132 -10.44 -4.75 -12.09
CA ARG A 132 -10.64 -3.65 -13.06
C ARG A 132 -9.31 -2.93 -13.33
N PRO A 133 -9.11 -2.32 -14.51
CA PRO A 133 -7.86 -1.63 -14.85
C PRO A 133 -7.41 -0.61 -13.81
N ARG A 134 -8.34 0.19 -13.26
CA ARG A 134 -8.05 1.18 -12.22
C ARG A 134 -7.53 0.53 -10.92
N MET A 135 -8.14 -0.60 -10.51
CA MET A 135 -7.75 -1.31 -9.30
C MET A 135 -6.37 -1.98 -9.44
N LEU A 136 -6.14 -2.63 -10.60
CA LEU A 136 -4.82 -3.20 -10.90
C LEU A 136 -3.74 -2.12 -10.93
N ARG A 137 -4.03 -0.97 -11.59
CA ARG A 137 -3.11 0.16 -11.62
C ARG A 137 -2.80 0.67 -10.20
N MET A 138 -3.80 0.82 -9.32
CA MET A 138 -3.61 1.23 -7.93
C MET A 138 -2.75 0.24 -7.17
N LEU A 139 -3.00 -1.07 -7.31
CA LEU A 139 -2.20 -2.12 -6.70
C LEU A 139 -0.73 -2.01 -7.12
N VAL A 140 -0.49 -1.93 -8.43
CA VAL A 140 0.88 -1.88 -8.99
C VAL A 140 1.58 -0.57 -8.61
N ALA A 141 0.87 0.56 -8.60
CA ALA A 141 1.41 1.85 -8.18
C ALA A 141 1.88 1.80 -6.71
N ASN A 142 1.07 1.25 -5.79
CA ASN A 142 1.45 1.09 -4.39
C ASN A 142 2.71 0.22 -4.20
N LEU A 143 2.83 -0.87 -4.98
CA LEU A 143 4.04 -1.72 -4.96
C LEU A 143 5.26 -0.95 -5.48
N THR A 144 5.10 -0.17 -6.56
CA THR A 144 6.17 0.64 -7.15
C THR A 144 6.62 1.75 -6.21
N GLU A 145 5.68 2.50 -5.62
CA GLU A 145 5.99 3.54 -4.64
C GLU A 145 6.73 2.99 -3.42
N ASN A 146 6.32 1.80 -2.96
CA ASN A 146 7.02 1.13 -1.86
C ASN A 146 8.48 0.84 -2.21
N ALA A 147 8.75 0.31 -3.40
CA ALA A 147 10.11 0.06 -3.86
C ALA A 147 10.93 1.36 -4.00
N LEU A 148 10.37 2.39 -4.63
CA LEU A 148 11.04 3.69 -4.79
C LEU A 148 11.39 4.34 -3.45
N ARG A 149 10.59 4.06 -2.42
CA ARG A 149 10.78 4.63 -1.08
C ARG A 149 11.78 3.88 -0.23
N TYR A 150 11.86 2.55 -0.38
CA TYR A 150 12.55 1.71 0.60
C TYR A 150 13.65 0.82 0.03
N ALA A 151 13.70 0.54 -1.27
CA ALA A 151 14.73 -0.33 -1.84
C ALA A 151 16.14 0.29 -1.70
N GLY A 152 16.25 1.60 -1.85
CA GLY A 152 17.52 2.33 -1.76
C GLY A 152 18.14 2.57 -3.14
N HIS A 153 19.10 3.51 -3.17
CA HIS A 153 19.79 3.91 -4.39
C HIS A 153 20.59 2.74 -4.99
N GLY A 154 20.50 2.59 -6.29
CA GLY A 154 21.18 1.53 -7.05
C GLY A 154 20.41 0.21 -7.10
N ALA A 155 19.25 0.12 -6.43
CA ALA A 155 18.41 -1.07 -6.50
C ALA A 155 17.71 -1.23 -7.85
N ARG A 156 17.38 -2.48 -8.18
CA ARG A 156 16.52 -2.84 -9.30
C ARG A 156 15.19 -3.38 -8.79
N PHE A 157 14.09 -2.82 -9.28
CA PHE A 157 12.74 -3.27 -8.99
C PHE A 157 12.06 -3.82 -10.25
N VAL A 158 11.52 -5.04 -10.16
CA VAL A 158 10.89 -5.72 -11.29
C VAL A 158 9.47 -6.15 -10.92
N LEU A 159 8.53 -5.77 -11.77
CA LEU A 159 7.15 -6.28 -11.77
C LEU A 159 7.07 -7.43 -12.76
N THR A 160 6.64 -8.59 -12.31
CA THR A 160 6.50 -9.78 -13.18
C THR A 160 5.07 -10.29 -13.13
N ILE A 161 4.51 -10.62 -14.27
CA ILE A 161 3.21 -11.32 -14.37
C ILE A 161 3.37 -12.63 -15.13
N GLU A 162 2.93 -13.72 -14.53
CA GLU A 162 3.04 -15.05 -15.10
C GLU A 162 1.80 -15.91 -14.81
N ARG A 163 1.62 -16.96 -15.58
CA ARG A 163 0.61 -17.99 -15.32
C ARG A 163 1.27 -19.18 -14.65
N VAL A 164 0.76 -19.55 -13.47
CA VAL A 164 1.22 -20.73 -12.72
C VAL A 164 0.01 -21.64 -12.47
N GLY A 165 -0.14 -22.66 -13.31
CA GLY A 165 -1.33 -23.52 -13.27
C GLY A 165 -2.60 -22.73 -13.57
N ASP A 166 -3.55 -22.79 -12.62
CA ASP A 166 -4.84 -22.08 -12.69
C ASP A 166 -4.80 -20.67 -12.07
N PHE A 167 -3.61 -20.17 -11.75
CA PHE A 167 -3.43 -18.88 -11.11
C PHE A 167 -2.71 -17.88 -12.00
N ALA A 168 -3.10 -16.61 -11.91
CA ALA A 168 -2.28 -15.49 -12.34
C ALA A 168 -1.45 -15.02 -11.16
N VAL A 169 -0.14 -14.91 -11.33
CA VAL A 169 0.80 -14.53 -10.28
C VAL A 169 1.51 -13.24 -10.68
N LEU A 170 1.23 -12.18 -9.92
CA LEU A 170 1.95 -10.92 -10.03
C LEU A 170 2.99 -10.87 -8.91
N THR A 171 4.25 -10.69 -9.29
CA THR A 171 5.37 -10.54 -8.36
C THR A 171 5.98 -9.17 -8.49
N ALA A 172 6.18 -8.49 -7.38
CA ALA A 172 6.95 -7.25 -7.28
C ALA A 172 8.18 -7.54 -6.42
N ALA A 173 9.37 -7.38 -6.99
CA ALA A 173 10.61 -7.73 -6.31
C ALA A 173 11.67 -6.64 -6.51
N ASP A 174 12.33 -6.24 -5.42
CA ASP A 174 13.55 -5.44 -5.46
C ASP A 174 14.74 -6.23 -4.88
N ASP A 175 15.93 -5.80 -5.23
CA ASP A 175 17.20 -6.31 -4.71
C ASP A 175 17.87 -5.34 -3.72
N GLY A 176 17.07 -4.46 -3.12
CA GLY A 176 17.53 -3.37 -2.27
C GLY A 176 17.83 -3.76 -0.82
N SER A 177 17.62 -2.78 0.06
CA SER A 177 17.95 -2.87 1.50
C SER A 177 17.21 -4.01 2.22
N GLY A 178 16.03 -4.39 1.71
CA GLY A 178 15.19 -5.43 2.29
C GLY A 178 14.51 -5.00 3.59
N VAL A 179 13.94 -5.98 4.29
CA VAL A 179 13.08 -5.79 5.45
C VAL A 179 13.56 -6.63 6.62
N ALA A 180 13.47 -6.08 7.85
CA ALA A 180 13.77 -6.83 9.06
C ALA A 180 12.79 -8.01 9.24
N PRO A 181 13.24 -9.19 9.71
CA PRO A 181 12.40 -10.39 9.79
C PRO A 181 11.15 -10.24 10.65
N ASP A 182 11.22 -9.43 11.70
CA ASP A 182 10.11 -9.11 12.60
C ASP A 182 9.07 -8.16 11.97
N ALA A 183 9.47 -7.41 10.95
CA ALA A 183 8.58 -6.53 10.19
C ALA A 183 7.81 -7.25 9.07
N LEU A 184 8.34 -8.35 8.51
CA LEU A 184 7.72 -9.08 7.39
C LEU A 184 6.24 -9.46 7.65
N PRO A 185 5.86 -10.06 8.80
CA PRO A 185 4.47 -10.43 9.07
C PRO A 185 3.52 -9.22 9.15
N ARG A 186 4.08 -8.05 9.43
CA ARG A 186 3.34 -6.81 9.70
C ARG A 186 3.25 -5.87 8.51
N LEU A 187 3.93 -6.16 7.40
CA LEU A 187 3.98 -5.27 6.23
C LEU A 187 2.61 -4.88 5.68
N PHE A 188 1.62 -5.75 5.83
CA PHE A 188 0.25 -5.54 5.35
C PHE A 188 -0.68 -4.97 6.42
N GLU A 189 -0.18 -4.68 7.64
CA GLU A 189 -0.94 -3.97 8.67
C GLU A 189 -1.11 -2.50 8.26
N ARG A 190 -2.27 -1.93 8.54
CA ARG A 190 -2.53 -0.50 8.28
C ARG A 190 -1.62 0.36 9.15
N PHE A 191 -1.10 1.44 8.57
CA PHE A 191 -0.20 2.40 9.22
C PHE A 191 1.11 1.79 9.75
N PHE A 192 1.39 0.53 9.43
CA PHE A 192 2.65 -0.08 9.82
C PHE A 192 3.80 0.55 9.03
N ARG A 193 4.83 0.91 9.78
CA ARG A 193 6.09 1.44 9.24
C ARG A 193 7.24 0.85 10.05
N GLY A 194 8.18 0.24 9.38
CA GLY A 194 9.40 -0.26 10.03
C GLY A 194 10.21 0.86 10.69
N ASP A 195 11.06 0.54 11.64
CA ASP A 195 11.79 1.54 12.44
C ASP A 195 12.68 2.48 11.59
N GLY A 196 13.28 1.97 10.52
CA GLY A 196 14.04 2.79 9.55
C GLY A 196 13.19 3.71 8.67
N ALA A 197 11.89 3.47 8.62
CA ALA A 197 10.94 4.20 7.76
C ALA A 197 10.22 5.36 8.46
N ARG A 198 10.41 5.55 9.77
CA ARG A 198 9.69 6.59 10.55
C ARG A 198 10.00 8.02 10.10
N THR A 199 11.16 8.25 9.50
CA THR A 199 11.58 9.56 8.97
C THR A 199 11.21 9.77 7.51
N SER A 200 10.83 8.71 6.77
CA SER A 200 10.41 8.83 5.37
C SER A 200 8.95 9.29 5.26
N ARG A 201 8.59 9.99 4.18
CA ARG A 201 7.17 10.33 3.88
C ARG A 201 6.41 9.06 3.53
N GLY A 202 5.21 8.84 4.08
CA GLY A 202 4.33 7.73 3.72
C GLY A 202 3.31 7.38 4.78
N THR A 203 2.12 7.02 4.34
CA THR A 203 0.94 6.77 5.17
C THR A 203 0.95 5.41 5.87
N GLY A 204 1.72 4.43 5.36
CA GLY A 204 1.66 3.04 5.80
C GLY A 204 0.38 2.31 5.37
N LEU A 205 -0.39 2.90 4.43
CA LEU A 205 -1.62 2.31 3.90
C LEU A 205 -1.39 1.50 2.61
N GLY A 206 -0.38 1.84 1.81
CA GLY A 206 -0.19 1.27 0.47
C GLY A 206 -0.20 -0.25 0.42
N LEU A 207 0.58 -0.95 1.26
CA LEU A 207 0.59 -2.41 1.26
C LEU A 207 -0.69 -3.01 1.86
N SER A 208 -1.38 -2.32 2.75
CA SER A 208 -2.70 -2.75 3.21
C SER A 208 -3.75 -2.64 2.11
N ILE A 209 -3.68 -1.64 1.24
CA ILE A 209 -4.50 -1.51 0.03
C ILE A 209 -4.22 -2.68 -0.93
N VAL A 210 -2.95 -3.00 -1.18
CA VAL A 210 -2.55 -4.17 -1.98
C VAL A 210 -3.22 -5.43 -1.46
N LYS A 211 -3.10 -5.71 -0.15
CA LYS A 211 -3.73 -6.88 0.48
C LYS A 211 -5.25 -6.88 0.29
N HIS A 212 -5.91 -5.75 0.53
CA HIS A 212 -7.37 -5.65 0.37
C HIS A 212 -7.83 -5.93 -1.07
N LEU A 213 -7.15 -5.37 -2.06
CA LEU A 213 -7.47 -5.59 -3.48
C LEU A 213 -7.29 -7.06 -3.88
N VAL A 214 -6.19 -7.69 -3.44
CA VAL A 214 -5.90 -9.10 -3.75
C VAL A 214 -6.94 -10.02 -3.10
N VAL A 215 -7.25 -9.81 -1.81
CA VAL A 215 -8.25 -10.62 -1.07
C VAL A 215 -9.65 -10.42 -1.64
N ALA A 216 -10.04 -9.17 -1.97
CA ALA A 216 -11.33 -8.87 -2.59
C ALA A 216 -11.48 -9.53 -3.98
N ALA A 217 -10.36 -9.76 -4.67
CA ALA A 217 -10.30 -10.51 -5.93
C ALA A 217 -10.23 -12.04 -5.72
N GLY A 218 -10.41 -12.54 -4.49
CA GLY A 218 -10.34 -13.96 -4.14
C GLY A 218 -8.92 -14.53 -4.15
N GLY A 219 -7.90 -13.67 -4.12
CA GLY A 219 -6.49 -14.01 -4.17
C GLY A 219 -5.81 -14.02 -2.81
N GLU A 220 -4.51 -14.31 -2.84
CA GLU A 220 -3.63 -14.31 -1.67
C GLU A 220 -2.39 -13.44 -1.93
N VAL A 221 -1.88 -12.80 -0.86
CA VAL A 221 -0.66 -12.00 -0.92
C VAL A 221 0.35 -12.47 0.12
N GLU A 222 1.58 -12.62 -0.33
CA GLU A 222 2.70 -13.05 0.50
C GLU A 222 3.88 -12.08 0.34
N ALA A 223 4.70 -11.97 1.40
CA ALA A 223 5.93 -11.21 1.37
C ALA A 223 7.10 -12.09 1.82
N ASP A 224 8.21 -12.03 1.10
CA ASP A 224 9.48 -12.65 1.45
C ASP A 224 10.60 -11.63 1.25
N GLY A 225 11.64 -11.74 2.06
CA GLY A 225 12.76 -10.83 1.99
C GLY A 225 13.64 -10.90 3.23
N GLY A 226 14.55 -9.95 3.34
CA GLY A 226 15.43 -9.86 4.51
C GLY A 226 16.50 -8.79 4.32
N PRO A 227 17.21 -8.41 5.37
CA PRO A 227 18.25 -7.39 5.29
C PRO A 227 19.26 -7.69 4.18
N GLY A 228 19.44 -6.77 3.23
CA GLY A 228 20.34 -6.89 2.09
C GLY A 228 19.94 -7.92 1.03
N ARG A 229 18.69 -8.45 1.09
CA ARG A 229 18.16 -9.40 0.11
C ARG A 229 16.97 -8.84 -0.67
N GLY A 230 16.66 -7.57 -0.46
CA GLY A 230 15.49 -6.92 -1.03
C GLY A 230 14.17 -7.40 -0.41
N LEU A 231 13.08 -7.02 -1.05
CA LEU A 231 11.71 -7.42 -0.72
C LEU A 231 11.04 -7.99 -1.95
N ARG A 232 10.33 -9.12 -1.78
CA ARG A 232 9.47 -9.71 -2.80
C ARG A 232 8.05 -9.80 -2.27
N ILE A 233 7.11 -9.24 -3.01
CA ILE A 233 5.68 -9.34 -2.74
C ILE A 233 5.04 -10.11 -3.89
N ARG A 234 4.33 -11.18 -3.54
CA ARG A 234 3.66 -12.08 -4.48
C ARG A 234 2.16 -12.01 -4.28
N CYS A 235 1.43 -11.65 -5.33
CA CYS A 235 -0.02 -11.60 -5.37
C CYS A 235 -0.51 -12.73 -6.29
N THR A 236 -1.25 -13.69 -5.74
CA THR A 236 -1.79 -14.84 -6.47
C THR A 236 -3.30 -14.67 -6.65
N PHE A 237 -3.78 -14.72 -7.88
CA PHE A 237 -5.19 -14.54 -8.22
C PHE A 237 -5.75 -15.82 -8.81
N PRO A 238 -6.95 -16.27 -8.41
CA PRO A 238 -7.64 -17.36 -9.07
C PRO A 238 -8.08 -16.92 -10.47
N ARG A 239 -8.26 -17.90 -11.35
CA ARG A 239 -8.65 -17.69 -12.74
C ARG A 239 -10.14 -17.37 -12.90
#